data_67ab761bf7fb31b574d945305a6c3406
#
_entry.id   67ab761bf7fb31b574d945305a6c3406
#
_cell.length_a   1.000
_cell.length_b   1.000
_cell.length_c   1.000
_cell.angle_alpha   90.00
_cell.angle_beta   90.00
_cell.angle_gamma   90.00
#
_symmetry.space_group_name_H-M   'P 1'
#
loop_
_entity.id
_entity.type
_entity.pdbx_description
1 polymer ?
#
loop_
_entity_poly.entity_id
_entity_poly.type
_entity_poly.pdbx_seq_one_letter_code
_entity_poly.pdbx_strand_id
1 'polypeptide(L)'
;MPKEVMDEVAVKGIPQAEYSTLENVLPETDVLYVTRVQKERFEDPADYEKVKGAYVIDPVVMKSAKKDMIVMHPLPRVGEISPDFDDDPRAAYFRQMEYGLYVRMALLALVLGKA
;
A
#
# COMPACT_ATOMS: atom_id res chain seq x y z
N MET A 1 0.85 -13.49 -1.63
CA MET A 1 0.66 -13.27 -3.10
C MET A 1 0.30 -14.60 -3.76
N PRO A 2 -0.58 -14.67 -4.79
CA PRO A 2 -0.82 -15.91 -5.53
C PRO A 2 0.47 -16.46 -6.13
N LYS A 3 0.64 -17.79 -6.07
CA LYS A 3 1.88 -18.44 -6.50
C LYS A 3 2.16 -18.20 -7.99
N GLU A 4 1.14 -18.20 -8.83
CA GLU A 4 1.25 -17.97 -10.26
C GLU A 4 1.87 -16.60 -10.58
N VAL A 5 1.51 -15.57 -9.82
CA VAL A 5 2.05 -14.20 -9.97
C VAL A 5 3.51 -14.15 -9.54
N MET A 6 3.86 -14.85 -8.46
CA MET A 6 5.24 -14.96 -7.98
C MET A 6 6.12 -15.67 -9.04
N ASP A 7 5.62 -16.75 -9.59
CA ASP A 7 6.34 -17.53 -10.61
C ASP A 7 6.53 -16.70 -11.90
N GLU A 8 5.53 -15.96 -12.35
CA GLU A 8 5.62 -15.07 -13.52
C GLU A 8 6.68 -13.98 -13.35
N VAL A 9 6.73 -13.37 -12.17
CA VAL A 9 7.70 -12.31 -11.85
C VAL A 9 9.13 -12.91 -11.75
N ALA A 10 9.25 -14.10 -11.16
CA ALA A 10 10.52 -14.80 -11.04
C ALA A 10 11.15 -15.15 -12.40
N VAL A 11 10.33 -15.57 -13.38
CA VAL A 11 10.79 -15.84 -14.76
C VAL A 11 11.42 -14.60 -15.42
N LYS A 12 10.97 -13.39 -15.02
CA LYS A 12 11.54 -12.12 -15.51
C LYS A 12 12.84 -11.73 -14.80
N GLY A 13 13.33 -12.54 -13.86
CA GLY A 13 14.53 -12.27 -13.08
C GLY A 13 14.39 -11.13 -12.07
N ILE A 14 13.16 -10.75 -11.70
CA ILE A 14 12.90 -9.68 -10.75
C ILE A 14 12.92 -10.27 -9.33
N PRO A 15 13.81 -9.80 -8.43
CA PRO A 15 13.84 -10.25 -7.04
C PRO A 15 12.53 -9.95 -6.33
N GLN A 16 12.06 -10.90 -5.54
CA GLN A 16 10.87 -10.74 -4.69
C GLN A 16 11.00 -11.61 -3.45
N ALA A 17 10.38 -11.16 -2.35
CA ALA A 17 10.33 -11.89 -1.11
C ALA A 17 9.00 -11.62 -0.38
N GLU A 18 8.56 -12.59 0.40
CA GLU A 18 7.39 -12.45 1.26
C GLU A 18 7.82 -12.43 2.73
N TYR A 19 7.23 -11.55 3.51
CA TYR A 19 7.49 -11.39 4.93
C TYR A 19 6.20 -11.43 5.71
N SER A 20 6.23 -11.98 6.90
CA SER A 20 5.08 -12.07 7.82
C SER A 20 4.96 -10.86 8.75
N THR A 21 5.99 -10.03 8.85
CA THR A 21 6.04 -8.86 9.74
C THR A 21 6.66 -7.66 9.04
N LEU A 22 6.19 -6.45 9.38
CA LEU A 22 6.69 -5.21 8.81
C LEU A 22 8.06 -4.82 9.35
N GLU A 23 8.33 -5.09 10.62
CA GLU A 23 9.52 -4.67 11.33
C GLU A 23 10.82 -5.10 10.63
N ASN A 24 10.77 -6.27 9.99
CA ASN A 24 11.94 -6.84 9.31
C ASN A 24 12.27 -6.15 7.97
N VAL A 25 11.34 -5.39 7.40
CA VAL A 25 11.50 -4.82 6.04
C VAL A 25 11.50 -3.29 6.02
N LEU A 26 10.89 -2.65 7.00
CA LEU A 26 10.77 -1.19 7.05
C LEU A 26 12.11 -0.44 6.95
N PRO A 27 13.21 -0.89 7.59
CA PRO A 27 14.50 -0.19 7.51
C PRO A 27 15.10 -0.14 6.09
N GLU A 28 14.70 -1.04 5.21
CA GLU A 28 15.21 -1.13 3.83
C GLU A 28 14.19 -0.70 2.78
N THR A 29 12.94 -0.43 3.19
CA THR A 29 11.83 -0.10 2.29
C THR A 29 11.91 1.36 1.83
N ASP A 30 11.79 1.61 0.54
CA ASP A 30 11.68 2.94 -0.06
C ASP A 30 10.22 3.35 -0.28
N VAL A 31 9.37 2.40 -0.63
CA VAL A 31 7.93 2.63 -0.87
C VAL A 31 7.13 1.57 -0.13
N LEU A 32 6.27 1.99 0.79
CA LEU A 32 5.30 1.14 1.46
C LEU A 32 3.91 1.40 0.88
N TYR A 33 3.44 0.48 0.03
CA TYR A 33 2.09 0.55 -0.52
C TYR A 33 1.12 -0.25 0.37
N VAL A 34 0.36 0.44 1.20
CA VAL A 34 -0.59 -0.15 2.15
C VAL A 34 -1.93 -0.35 1.49
N THR A 35 -2.59 -1.47 1.76
CA THR A 35 -3.96 -1.73 1.35
C THR A 35 -4.77 -2.23 2.54
N ARG A 36 -6.07 -1.95 2.56
CA ARG A 36 -6.96 -2.50 3.60
C ARG A 36 -7.10 -4.01 3.47
N VAL A 37 -7.37 -4.69 4.57
CA VAL A 37 -7.87 -6.06 4.57
C VAL A 37 -9.32 -6.03 4.07
N GLN A 38 -9.60 -6.73 2.97
CA GLN A 38 -10.90 -6.70 2.32
C GLN A 38 -11.86 -7.69 2.99
N LYS A 39 -12.72 -7.19 3.89
CA LYS A 39 -13.72 -7.98 4.63
C LYS A 39 -14.61 -8.80 3.69
N GLU A 40 -14.97 -8.22 2.57
CA GLU A 40 -15.83 -8.81 1.54
C GLU A 40 -15.26 -10.06 0.84
N ARG A 41 -13.99 -10.38 1.08
CA ARG A 41 -13.32 -11.57 0.53
C ARG A 41 -13.30 -12.76 1.49
N PHE A 42 -13.74 -12.57 2.72
CA PHE A 42 -13.79 -13.64 3.72
C PHE A 42 -15.17 -14.28 3.71
N GLU A 43 -15.24 -15.60 3.54
CA GLU A 43 -16.48 -16.37 3.64
C GLU A 43 -16.98 -16.41 5.09
N ASP A 44 -16.07 -16.59 6.05
CA ASP A 44 -16.37 -16.55 7.49
C ASP A 44 -15.93 -15.19 8.09
N PRO A 45 -16.87 -14.41 8.67
CA PRO A 45 -16.56 -13.19 9.39
C PRO A 45 -15.54 -13.37 10.52
N ALA A 46 -15.47 -14.57 11.14
CA ALA A 46 -14.50 -14.85 12.20
C ALA A 46 -13.06 -14.87 11.67
N ASP A 47 -12.82 -15.26 10.44
CA ASP A 47 -11.48 -15.22 9.84
C ASP A 47 -11.03 -13.79 9.53
N TYR A 48 -11.95 -12.91 9.15
CA TYR A 48 -11.66 -11.48 9.03
C TYR A 48 -11.24 -10.86 10.37
N GLU A 49 -11.95 -11.16 11.46
CA GLU A 49 -11.62 -10.61 12.78
C GLU A 49 -10.22 -11.04 13.28
N LYS A 50 -9.72 -12.20 12.86
CA LYS A 50 -8.35 -12.67 13.19
C LYS A 50 -7.25 -11.82 12.53
N VAL A 51 -7.52 -11.24 11.36
CA VAL A 51 -6.54 -10.47 10.58
C VAL A 51 -6.82 -8.97 10.57
N LYS A 52 -7.99 -8.56 11.03
CA LYS A 52 -8.34 -7.16 11.23
C LYS A 52 -7.38 -6.52 12.23
N GLY A 53 -6.71 -5.46 11.82
CA GLY A 53 -5.72 -4.78 12.67
C GLY A 53 -4.39 -5.54 12.84
N ALA A 54 -4.12 -6.55 12.00
CA ALA A 54 -2.85 -7.29 12.02
C ALA A 54 -1.63 -6.39 11.86
N TYR A 55 -1.80 -5.24 11.24
CA TYR A 55 -0.81 -4.16 11.18
C TYR A 55 -1.51 -2.80 11.16
N VAL A 56 -0.90 -1.83 11.82
CA VAL A 56 -1.31 -0.42 11.79
C VAL A 56 -0.06 0.42 11.54
N ILE A 57 -0.12 1.24 10.52
CA ILE A 57 0.93 2.22 10.25
C ILE A 57 0.66 3.45 11.12
N ASP A 58 1.50 3.66 12.09
CA ASP A 58 1.47 4.77 13.04
C ASP A 58 2.85 5.40 13.21
N PRO A 59 2.98 6.55 13.89
CA PRO A 59 4.26 7.19 14.13
C PRO A 59 5.27 6.33 14.91
N VAL A 60 4.81 5.33 15.69
CA VAL A 60 5.68 4.45 16.47
C VAL A 60 6.34 3.42 15.57
N VAL A 61 5.55 2.71 14.77
CA VAL A 61 6.01 1.73 13.76
C VAL A 61 6.97 2.40 12.77
N MET A 62 6.63 3.62 12.34
CA MET A 62 7.40 4.36 11.35
C MET A 62 8.73 4.96 11.85
N LYS A 63 9.06 4.81 13.14
CA LYS A 63 10.40 5.19 13.67
C LYS A 63 11.53 4.34 13.10
N SER A 64 11.26 3.08 12.76
CA SER A 64 12.24 2.16 12.17
C SER A 64 12.42 2.33 10.67
N ALA A 65 11.52 3.05 10.01
CA ALA A 65 11.53 3.26 8.57
C ALA A 65 12.53 4.35 8.15
N LYS A 66 12.95 4.32 6.88
CA LYS A 66 13.79 5.37 6.29
C LYS A 66 13.10 6.74 6.37
N LYS A 67 13.89 7.79 6.46
CA LYS A 67 13.37 9.17 6.53
C LYS A 67 12.76 9.64 5.21
N ASP A 68 13.22 9.10 4.11
CA ASP A 68 12.82 9.42 2.73
C ASP A 68 11.87 8.38 2.11
N MET A 69 11.51 7.33 2.87
CA MET A 69 10.46 6.39 2.47
C MET A 69 9.14 7.14 2.23
N ILE A 70 8.32 6.64 1.30
CA ILE A 70 6.95 7.13 1.11
C ILE A 70 5.92 6.05 1.42
N VAL A 71 4.83 6.45 2.05
CA VAL A 71 3.67 5.60 2.33
C VAL A 71 2.54 5.96 1.37
N MET A 72 2.09 4.96 0.62
CA MET A 72 1.00 5.06 -0.35
C MET A 72 -0.21 4.23 0.09
N HIS A 73 -1.40 4.63 -0.32
CA HIS A 73 -2.64 3.90 -0.06
C HIS A 73 -3.69 4.27 -1.11
N PRO A 74 -4.46 3.32 -1.67
CA PRO A 74 -5.45 3.62 -2.70
C PRO A 74 -6.71 4.33 -2.17
N LEU A 75 -6.85 4.49 -0.85
CA LEU A 75 -8.02 5.02 -0.15
C LEU A 75 -9.37 4.39 -0.61
N PRO A 76 -10.42 4.39 0.22
CA PRO A 76 -10.43 4.85 1.62
C PRO A 76 -9.72 3.87 2.56
N ARG A 77 -9.06 4.39 3.59
CA ARG A 77 -8.53 3.59 4.70
C ARG A 77 -9.61 3.30 5.74
N VAL A 78 -9.46 2.22 6.51
CA VAL A 78 -10.43 1.78 7.53
C VAL A 78 -9.80 1.60 8.92
N GLY A 79 -8.49 1.74 9.06
CA GLY A 79 -7.78 1.57 10.34
C GLY A 79 -6.35 1.10 10.19
N GLU A 80 -5.94 0.68 8.99
CA GLU A 80 -4.59 0.22 8.67
C GLU A 80 -3.53 1.34 8.63
N ILE A 81 -3.97 2.60 8.60
CA ILE A 81 -3.10 3.78 8.81
C ILE A 81 -3.76 4.67 9.85
N SER A 82 -3.05 4.96 10.94
CA SER A 82 -3.51 5.89 11.97
C SER A 82 -3.63 7.31 11.42
N PRO A 83 -4.67 8.07 11.80
CA PRO A 83 -4.76 9.49 11.50
C PRO A 83 -3.58 10.32 12.03
N ASP A 84 -2.93 9.87 13.11
CA ASP A 84 -1.76 10.53 13.68
C ASP A 84 -0.54 10.53 12.76
N PHE A 85 -0.58 9.72 11.68
CA PHE A 85 0.47 9.69 10.66
C PHE A 85 0.22 10.65 9.49
N ASP A 86 -0.95 11.30 9.42
CA ASP A 86 -1.34 12.12 8.26
C ASP A 86 -0.43 13.33 8.01
N ASP A 87 0.10 13.92 9.08
CA ASP A 87 1.01 15.08 9.00
C ASP A 87 2.49 14.68 8.78
N ASP A 88 2.81 13.39 8.73
CA ASP A 88 4.17 12.93 8.45
C ASP A 88 4.51 13.21 6.97
N PRO A 89 5.68 13.82 6.64
CA PRO A 89 6.05 14.13 5.26
C PRO A 89 6.13 12.90 4.35
N ARG A 90 6.26 11.71 4.92
CA ARG A 90 6.26 10.43 4.21
C ARG A 90 4.85 9.96 3.83
N ALA A 91 3.78 10.55 4.40
CA ALA A 91 2.38 10.26 4.05
C ALA A 91 2.07 10.79 2.64
N ALA A 92 2.18 9.92 1.63
CA ALA A 92 2.00 10.28 0.23
C ALA A 92 0.58 10.05 -0.30
N TYR A 93 -0.29 9.38 0.45
CA TYR A 93 -1.58 8.87 -0.05
C TYR A 93 -2.58 9.97 -0.43
N PHE A 94 -2.56 11.16 0.20
CA PHE A 94 -3.44 12.25 -0.22
C PHE A 94 -2.99 12.86 -1.55
N ARG A 95 -1.69 13.19 -1.69
CA ARG A 95 -1.14 13.67 -2.96
C ARG A 95 -1.21 12.62 -4.07
N GLN A 96 -1.14 11.32 -3.73
CA GLN A 96 -1.38 10.21 -4.66
C GLN A 96 -2.78 10.30 -5.27
N MET A 97 -3.81 10.64 -4.50
CA MET A 97 -5.19 10.79 -5.01
C MET A 97 -5.31 11.95 -5.99
N GLU A 98 -4.68 13.07 -5.68
CA GLU A 98 -4.62 14.24 -6.57
C GLU A 98 -3.94 13.88 -7.90
N TYR A 99 -2.75 13.28 -7.84
CA TYR A 99 -2.03 12.83 -9.04
C TYR A 99 -2.82 11.76 -9.83
N GLY A 100 -3.53 10.89 -9.13
CA GLY A 100 -4.42 9.92 -9.76
C GLY A 100 -5.55 10.57 -10.58
N LEU A 101 -6.05 11.73 -10.16
CA LEU A 101 -7.01 12.53 -10.94
C LEU A 101 -6.36 13.02 -12.26
N TYR A 102 -5.18 13.66 -12.16
CA TYR A 102 -4.50 14.19 -13.34
C TYR A 102 -4.11 13.10 -14.34
N VAL A 103 -3.61 11.96 -13.87
CA VAL A 103 -3.29 10.82 -14.72
C VAL A 103 -4.53 10.30 -15.45
N ARG A 104 -5.67 10.16 -14.76
CA ARG A 104 -6.93 9.73 -15.40
C ARG A 104 -7.43 10.74 -16.44
N MET A 105 -7.33 12.03 -16.15
CA MET A 105 -7.67 13.09 -17.12
C MET A 105 -6.80 12.99 -18.38
N ALA A 106 -5.48 12.82 -18.20
CA ALA A 106 -4.55 12.67 -19.33
C ALA A 106 -4.85 11.43 -20.17
N LEU A 107 -5.12 10.28 -19.52
CA LEU A 107 -5.49 9.04 -20.21
C LEU A 107 -6.77 9.21 -21.02
N LEU A 108 -7.79 9.85 -20.48
CA LEU A 108 -9.04 10.13 -21.20
C LEU A 108 -8.80 11.05 -22.41
N ALA A 109 -7.99 12.11 -22.23
CA ALA A 109 -7.65 13.01 -23.32
C ALA A 109 -6.92 12.28 -24.45
N LEU A 110 -5.95 11.43 -24.14
CA LEU A 110 -5.20 10.61 -25.11
C LEU A 110 -6.13 9.67 -25.88
N VAL A 111 -6.97 8.91 -25.17
CA VAL A 111 -7.90 7.96 -25.81
C VAL A 111 -8.92 8.67 -26.72
N LEU A 112 -9.34 9.87 -26.36
CA LEU A 112 -10.29 10.68 -27.15
C LEU A 112 -9.59 11.54 -28.22
N GLY A 113 -8.28 11.46 -28.38
CA GLY A 113 -7.54 12.28 -29.35
C GLY A 113 -7.60 13.79 -29.05
N LYS A 114 -7.62 14.17 -27.76
CA LYS A 114 -7.71 15.55 -27.29
C LYS A 114 -6.48 16.02 -26.52
N ALA A 115 -5.40 15.24 -26.55
CA ALA A 115 -4.09 15.59 -25.98
C ALA A 115 -3.16 16.13 -27.07
#